data_5c52889297d3d9340f4190b679bc961b
#
_entry.id   5c52889297d3d9340f4190b679bc961b
#
_cell.length_a   1.000
_cell.length_b   1.000
_cell.length_c   1.000
_cell.angle_alpha   90.00
_cell.angle_beta   90.00
_cell.angle_gamma   90.00
#
_symmetry.space_group_name_H-M   'P 1'
#
loop_
_entity.id
_entity.type
_entity.pdbx_description
1 polymer ?
#
loop_
_entity_poly.entity_id
_entity_poly.type
_entity_poly.pdbx_seq_one_letter_code
_entity_poly.pdbx_strand_id
1 'polypeptide(L)'
;MAFRISPLWWPVMTAASPVLVPMLLRKNGRFKKNLTRANELNQERIERAEPLELPKLDFLELTVLVEEKTQEGFLGDAGVSYLFRTDQGSLLYDVGFGPTRPAMAHNAAKLGFTLDQVDALAISHLHCDHMGGIPAQRSKQVTVPEEMGLPGGKTCFLPDEAKAEGFTTELVKGPRLLTAGIASTGPLARSLFILGWTEEQALLARVRDKGVVVFTGCGHPTIEIILKMVRRLSNEPLYAIGGGLHFPVTYGRGNRAGIQFQMLIGTGLPPWRQISDDELSSTIASINEAAPKHVYLSAHDTCDHSLKRFENEVNAETQVLRAGAKYHL
;
A
#
# COMPACT_ATOMS: atom_id res chain seq x y z
N MET A 1 3.23 -21.95 -16.25
CA MET A 1 4.12 -21.02 -15.55
C MET A 1 4.47 -19.87 -16.47
N ALA A 2 4.15 -18.64 -16.10
CA ALA A 2 4.61 -17.48 -16.85
C ALA A 2 6.09 -17.22 -16.49
N PHE A 3 6.94 -17.03 -17.49
CA PHE A 3 8.33 -16.64 -17.26
C PHE A 3 8.37 -15.22 -16.68
N ARG A 4 9.00 -15.03 -15.53
CA ARG A 4 9.22 -13.69 -14.94
C ARG A 4 10.19 -12.83 -15.77
N ILE A 5 11.08 -13.50 -16.50
CA ILE A 5 11.99 -12.90 -17.47
C ILE A 5 11.89 -13.73 -18.76
N SER A 6 11.59 -13.06 -19.87
CA SER A 6 11.51 -13.72 -21.18
C SER A 6 12.79 -14.49 -21.50
N PRO A 7 12.71 -15.69 -22.09
CA PRO A 7 13.86 -16.45 -22.55
C PRO A 7 14.81 -15.67 -23.48
N LEU A 8 14.33 -14.64 -24.15
CA LEU A 8 15.15 -13.74 -24.97
C LEU A 8 16.28 -13.04 -24.21
N TRP A 9 16.13 -12.89 -22.88
CA TRP A 9 17.15 -12.29 -22.02
C TRP A 9 18.17 -13.29 -21.47
N TRP A 10 17.94 -14.60 -21.60
CA TRP A 10 18.82 -15.63 -21.03
C TRP A 10 20.26 -15.55 -21.52
N PRO A 11 20.55 -15.33 -22.84
CA PRO A 11 21.95 -15.19 -23.28
C PRO A 11 22.67 -14.03 -22.58
N VAL A 12 21.99 -12.88 -22.42
CA VAL A 12 22.52 -11.70 -21.74
C VAL A 12 22.76 -11.98 -20.26
N MET A 13 21.81 -12.63 -19.59
CA MET A 13 21.94 -13.01 -18.18
C MET A 13 23.04 -14.04 -17.96
N THR A 14 23.21 -15.00 -18.89
CA THR A 14 24.29 -16.00 -18.82
C THR A 14 25.65 -15.32 -18.96
N ALA A 15 25.82 -14.43 -19.94
CA ALA A 15 27.05 -13.66 -20.11
C ALA A 15 27.38 -12.77 -18.88
N ALA A 16 26.36 -12.19 -18.24
CA ALA A 16 26.52 -11.35 -17.04
C ALA A 16 26.65 -12.16 -15.73
N SER A 17 26.39 -13.46 -15.75
CA SER A 17 26.31 -14.31 -14.54
C SER A 17 27.58 -14.30 -13.66
N PRO A 18 28.81 -14.22 -14.19
CA PRO A 18 30.00 -14.17 -13.32
C PRO A 18 30.02 -12.96 -12.38
N VAL A 19 29.36 -11.87 -12.75
CA VAL A 19 29.23 -10.66 -11.93
C VAL A 19 27.92 -10.65 -11.15
N LEU A 20 26.82 -10.99 -11.82
CA LEU A 20 25.48 -10.94 -11.21
C LEU A 20 25.33 -11.93 -10.06
N VAL A 21 25.81 -13.17 -10.21
CA VAL A 21 25.61 -14.21 -9.17
C VAL A 21 26.29 -13.84 -7.86
N PRO A 22 27.59 -13.50 -7.81
CA PRO A 22 28.22 -13.06 -6.57
C PRO A 22 27.56 -11.83 -5.93
N MET A 23 27.15 -10.87 -6.76
CA MET A 23 26.43 -9.68 -6.30
C MET A 23 25.09 -10.04 -5.65
N LEU A 24 24.31 -10.91 -6.28
CA LEU A 24 23.01 -11.36 -5.77
C LEU A 24 23.17 -12.19 -4.48
N LEU A 25 24.16 -13.06 -4.40
CA LEU A 25 24.44 -13.84 -3.19
C LEU A 25 24.82 -12.93 -2.02
N ARG A 26 25.70 -11.94 -2.24
CA ARG A 26 26.05 -10.94 -1.22
C ARG A 26 24.81 -10.12 -0.78
N LYS A 27 23.98 -9.72 -1.74
CA LYS A 27 22.72 -9.01 -1.47
C LYS A 27 21.75 -9.87 -0.66
N ASN A 28 21.68 -11.18 -0.95
CA ASN A 28 20.84 -12.12 -0.22
C ASN A 28 21.23 -12.23 1.27
N GLY A 29 22.52 -12.22 1.59
CA GLY A 29 22.98 -12.19 2.98
C GLY A 29 22.50 -10.94 3.72
N ARG A 30 22.63 -9.77 3.10
CA ARG A 30 22.11 -8.49 3.66
C ARG A 30 20.58 -8.50 3.79
N PHE A 31 19.88 -8.97 2.77
CA PHE A 31 18.42 -9.10 2.77
C PHE A 31 17.94 -9.95 3.95
N LYS A 32 18.50 -11.15 4.14
CA LYS A 32 18.13 -12.03 5.27
C LYS A 32 18.34 -11.34 6.61
N LYS A 33 19.51 -10.72 6.82
CA LYS A 33 19.82 -9.99 8.06
C LYS A 33 18.82 -8.84 8.30
N ASN A 34 18.53 -8.07 7.26
CA ASN A 34 17.57 -6.95 7.36
C ASN A 34 16.14 -7.45 7.58
N LEU A 35 15.75 -8.58 6.99
CA LEU A 35 14.42 -9.16 7.20
C LEU A 35 14.24 -9.62 8.65
N THR A 36 15.25 -10.29 9.24
CA THR A 36 15.25 -10.65 10.66
C THR A 36 15.10 -9.38 11.53
N ARG A 37 15.92 -8.36 11.27
CA ARG A 37 15.85 -7.08 11.99
C ARG A 37 14.48 -6.39 11.85
N ALA A 38 13.87 -6.42 10.66
CA ALA A 38 12.54 -5.85 10.45
C ALA A 38 11.47 -6.56 11.29
N ASN A 39 11.54 -7.90 11.34
CA ASN A 39 10.62 -8.70 12.16
C ASN A 39 10.79 -8.42 13.66
N GLU A 40 12.03 -8.36 14.15
CA GLU A 40 12.36 -8.03 15.54
C GLU A 40 11.85 -6.60 15.89
N LEU A 41 12.09 -5.63 15.01
CA LEU A 41 11.64 -4.25 15.21
C LEU A 41 10.10 -4.15 15.23
N ASN A 42 9.42 -4.86 14.34
CA ASN A 42 7.96 -4.87 14.33
C ASN A 42 7.40 -5.51 15.61
N GLN A 43 8.01 -6.60 16.09
CA GLN A 43 7.62 -7.22 17.34
C GLN A 43 7.79 -6.24 18.51
N GLU A 44 8.92 -5.55 18.60
CA GLU A 44 9.19 -4.54 19.62
C GLU A 44 8.19 -3.37 19.55
N ARG A 45 7.87 -2.87 18.34
CA ARG A 45 6.88 -1.80 18.11
C ARG A 45 5.49 -2.23 18.56
N ILE A 46 5.07 -3.46 18.25
CA ILE A 46 3.77 -4.02 18.64
C ILE A 46 3.70 -4.18 20.18
N GLU A 47 4.75 -4.70 20.81
CA GLU A 47 4.79 -4.88 22.26
C GLU A 47 4.71 -3.56 23.02
N ARG A 48 5.36 -2.52 22.51
CA ARG A 48 5.38 -1.17 23.10
C ARG A 48 4.16 -0.32 22.76
N ALA A 49 3.36 -0.72 21.78
CA ALA A 49 2.21 0.05 21.37
C ALA A 49 1.14 0.06 22.46
N GLU A 50 0.61 1.24 22.73
CA GLU A 50 -0.50 1.44 23.64
C GLU A 50 -1.83 1.55 22.88
N PRO A 51 -2.96 1.14 23.49
CA PRO A 51 -4.27 1.32 22.87
C PRO A 51 -4.52 2.79 22.49
N LEU A 52 -5.13 3.00 21.31
CA LEU A 52 -5.51 4.32 20.85
C LEU A 52 -6.97 4.62 21.18
N GLU A 53 -7.24 5.81 21.69
CA GLU A 53 -8.59 6.34 21.79
C GLU A 53 -9.06 6.81 20.41
N LEU A 54 -9.60 5.87 19.61
CA LEU A 54 -10.12 6.17 18.29
C LEU A 54 -11.49 6.85 18.39
N PRO A 55 -11.69 8.05 17.81
CA PRO A 55 -12.99 8.69 17.74
C PRO A 55 -14.01 7.78 17.04
N LYS A 56 -15.25 7.80 17.50
CA LYS A 56 -16.36 7.11 16.82
C LYS A 56 -16.85 7.99 15.68
N LEU A 57 -16.58 7.58 14.45
CA LEU A 57 -17.03 8.25 13.24
C LEU A 57 -18.48 7.86 12.93
N ASP A 58 -19.32 8.82 12.60
CA ASP A 58 -20.69 8.55 12.17
C ASP A 58 -20.73 7.89 10.79
N PHE A 59 -19.78 8.25 9.93
CA PHE A 59 -19.57 7.61 8.63
C PHE A 59 -18.09 7.63 8.24
N LEU A 60 -17.72 6.73 7.33
CA LEU A 60 -16.45 6.72 6.63
C LEU A 60 -16.72 6.43 5.15
N GLU A 61 -16.49 7.41 4.28
CA GLU A 61 -16.58 7.28 2.83
C GLU A 61 -15.19 7.18 2.23
N LEU A 62 -14.98 6.19 1.37
CA LEU A 62 -13.80 6.05 0.54
C LEU A 62 -14.15 6.41 -0.90
N THR A 63 -13.48 7.40 -1.49
CA THR A 63 -13.46 7.65 -2.94
C THR A 63 -12.10 7.22 -3.49
N VAL A 64 -12.10 6.33 -4.48
CA VAL A 64 -10.88 5.82 -5.11
C VAL A 64 -10.49 6.74 -6.28
N LEU A 65 -9.38 7.47 -6.14
CA LEU A 65 -8.87 8.34 -7.21
C LEU A 65 -8.02 7.55 -8.21
N VAL A 66 -7.11 6.70 -7.71
CA VAL A 66 -6.20 5.89 -8.54
C VAL A 66 -6.25 4.44 -8.10
N GLU A 67 -6.42 3.54 -9.05
CA GLU A 67 -6.37 2.09 -8.90
C GLU A 67 -6.18 1.45 -10.29
N GLU A 68 -5.71 0.22 -10.34
CA GLU A 68 -5.54 -0.55 -11.59
C GLU A 68 -6.89 -0.82 -12.29
N LYS A 69 -7.90 -1.25 -11.53
CA LYS A 69 -9.26 -1.43 -12.05
C LYS A 69 -10.02 -0.10 -12.00
N THR A 70 -10.91 0.12 -12.97
CA THR A 70 -11.60 1.42 -13.09
C THR A 70 -13.09 1.27 -13.32
N GLN A 71 -13.81 2.34 -13.05
CA GLN A 71 -15.12 2.60 -13.64
C GLN A 71 -14.96 3.19 -15.04
N GLU A 72 -16.04 3.23 -15.80
CA GLU A 72 -16.07 3.78 -17.15
C GLU A 72 -15.63 5.24 -17.19
N GLY A 73 -14.71 5.54 -18.09
CA GLY A 73 -14.16 6.88 -18.30
C GLY A 73 -13.11 7.31 -17.28
N PHE A 74 -12.68 6.44 -16.35
CA PHE A 74 -11.53 6.67 -15.48
C PHE A 74 -10.29 5.97 -16.01
N LEU A 75 -9.11 6.49 -15.69
CA LEU A 75 -7.84 5.91 -16.06
C LEU A 75 -7.32 5.00 -14.94
N GLY A 76 -6.91 3.79 -15.32
CA GLY A 76 -6.23 2.87 -14.40
C GLY A 76 -4.73 3.12 -14.34
N ASP A 77 -4.12 2.80 -13.20
CA ASP A 77 -2.67 2.83 -13.02
C ASP A 77 -2.23 1.78 -11.99
N ALA A 78 -0.96 1.39 -12.07
CA ALA A 78 -0.33 0.46 -11.13
C ALA A 78 0.13 1.15 -9.83
N GLY A 79 -0.56 2.18 -9.40
CA GLY A 79 -0.40 2.87 -8.14
C GLY A 79 -1.76 3.12 -7.50
N VAL A 80 -1.80 3.70 -6.31
CA VAL A 80 -3.05 3.96 -5.59
C VAL A 80 -3.14 5.39 -5.07
N SER A 81 -4.38 5.88 -4.97
CA SER A 81 -4.73 7.09 -4.24
C SER A 81 -6.17 6.98 -3.75
N TYR A 82 -6.37 7.19 -2.45
CA TYR A 82 -7.63 7.00 -1.74
C TYR A 82 -7.99 8.27 -0.97
N LEU A 83 -9.19 8.80 -1.22
CA LEU A 83 -9.74 9.91 -0.45
C LEU A 83 -10.72 9.38 0.58
N PHE A 84 -10.41 9.56 1.84
CA PHE A 84 -11.30 9.27 2.96
C PHE A 84 -12.01 10.54 3.41
N ARG A 85 -13.33 10.47 3.58
CA ARG A 85 -14.18 11.51 4.18
C ARG A 85 -14.92 10.95 5.37
N THR A 86 -15.01 11.74 6.43
CA THR A 86 -15.72 11.43 7.67
C THR A 86 -16.54 12.62 8.12
N ASP A 87 -17.31 12.48 9.19
CA ASP A 87 -17.96 13.60 9.90
C ASP A 87 -16.96 14.55 10.59
N GLN A 88 -15.67 14.19 10.66
CA GLN A 88 -14.62 14.98 11.31
C GLN A 88 -13.60 15.56 10.32
N GLY A 89 -13.80 15.41 9.02
CA GLY A 89 -12.92 15.94 7.99
C GLY A 89 -12.55 14.95 6.90
N SER A 90 -11.39 15.14 6.28
CA SER A 90 -10.94 14.37 5.11
C SER A 90 -9.43 14.13 5.10
N LEU A 91 -9.03 12.98 4.56
CA LEU A 91 -7.63 12.57 4.42
C LEU A 91 -7.41 11.98 3.03
N LEU A 92 -6.45 12.51 2.29
CA LEU A 92 -5.93 11.85 1.09
C LEU A 92 -4.84 10.85 1.51
N TYR A 93 -4.91 9.62 1.02
CA TYR A 93 -3.94 8.56 1.28
C TYR A 93 -3.30 8.10 0.00
N ASP A 94 -2.01 8.35 -0.13
CA ASP A 94 -1.17 8.16 -1.31
C ASP A 94 -1.57 9.04 -2.52
N VAL A 95 -0.65 9.17 -3.48
CA VAL A 95 -0.82 10.02 -4.67
C VAL A 95 -0.48 9.29 -5.98
N GLY A 96 -0.42 7.95 -5.93
CA GLY A 96 -0.08 7.14 -7.10
C GLY A 96 1.28 7.53 -7.69
N PHE A 97 1.37 7.52 -9.02
CA PHE A 97 2.54 8.02 -9.74
C PHE A 97 2.56 9.56 -9.90
N GLY A 98 1.61 10.28 -9.26
CA GLY A 98 1.54 11.73 -9.26
C GLY A 98 1.57 12.33 -10.66
N PRO A 99 2.39 13.38 -10.88
CA PRO A 99 2.46 14.06 -12.19
C PRO A 99 3.17 13.26 -13.27
N THR A 100 3.82 12.14 -12.94
CA THR A 100 4.57 11.35 -13.94
C THR A 100 3.67 10.47 -14.82
N ARG A 101 2.40 10.32 -14.44
CA ARG A 101 1.37 9.58 -15.20
C ARG A 101 0.02 10.31 -15.13
N PRO A 102 -0.85 10.15 -16.15
CA PRO A 102 -2.05 10.96 -16.28
C PRO A 102 -3.18 10.57 -15.33
N ALA A 103 -3.16 9.37 -14.74
CA ALA A 103 -4.32 8.82 -14.03
C ALA A 103 -4.76 9.71 -12.86
N MET A 104 -3.84 10.19 -12.02
CA MET A 104 -4.15 11.00 -10.85
C MET A 104 -4.84 12.32 -11.25
N ALA A 105 -4.25 13.11 -12.17
CA ALA A 105 -4.80 14.38 -12.61
C ALA A 105 -6.13 14.21 -13.35
N HIS A 106 -6.22 13.24 -14.29
CA HIS A 106 -7.44 12.95 -15.04
C HIS A 106 -8.61 12.56 -14.14
N ASN A 107 -8.36 11.62 -13.22
CA ASN A 107 -9.40 11.10 -12.34
C ASN A 107 -9.85 12.15 -11.31
N ALA A 108 -8.91 12.93 -10.76
CA ALA A 108 -9.22 14.04 -9.87
C ALA A 108 -10.12 15.08 -10.57
N ALA A 109 -9.75 15.50 -11.79
CA ALA A 109 -10.56 16.43 -12.59
C ALA A 109 -11.98 15.89 -12.85
N LYS A 110 -12.10 14.59 -13.20
CA LYS A 110 -13.39 13.95 -13.45
C LYS A 110 -14.26 13.85 -12.21
N LEU A 111 -13.67 13.70 -11.02
CA LEU A 111 -14.37 13.70 -9.74
C LEU A 111 -14.63 15.10 -9.20
N GLY A 112 -14.12 16.16 -9.86
CA GLY A 112 -14.16 17.53 -9.35
C GLY A 112 -13.37 17.68 -8.05
N PHE A 113 -12.29 16.91 -7.91
CA PHE A 113 -11.47 16.86 -6.71
C PHE A 113 -10.23 17.76 -6.85
N THR A 114 -9.96 18.55 -5.83
CA THR A 114 -8.77 19.40 -5.69
C THR A 114 -8.20 19.30 -4.28
N LEU A 115 -6.93 19.66 -4.08
CA LEU A 115 -6.24 19.54 -2.80
C LEU A 115 -6.76 20.48 -1.70
N ASP A 116 -7.46 21.55 -2.05
CA ASP A 116 -8.11 22.41 -1.07
C ASP A 116 -9.27 21.72 -0.32
N GLN A 117 -9.83 20.65 -0.90
CA GLN A 117 -10.92 19.87 -0.33
C GLN A 117 -10.47 18.81 0.70
N VAL A 118 -9.19 18.68 0.99
CA VAL A 118 -8.67 17.76 2.02
C VAL A 118 -8.01 18.51 3.15
N ASP A 119 -8.04 17.93 4.36
CA ASP A 119 -7.39 18.51 5.52
C ASP A 119 -5.92 18.13 5.62
N ALA A 120 -5.58 16.93 5.15
CA ALA A 120 -4.20 16.46 5.13
C ALA A 120 -3.96 15.38 4.06
N LEU A 121 -2.69 15.09 3.81
CA LEU A 121 -2.18 13.97 3.05
C LEU A 121 -1.47 12.98 3.97
N ALA A 122 -1.61 11.69 3.76
CA ALA A 122 -0.76 10.66 4.36
C ALA A 122 -0.17 9.78 3.26
N ILE A 123 1.09 9.42 3.39
CA ILE A 123 1.78 8.50 2.48
C ILE A 123 1.97 7.18 3.20
N SER A 124 1.52 6.08 2.60
CA SER A 124 1.67 4.74 3.16
C SER A 124 3.13 4.34 3.29
N HIS A 125 3.89 4.49 2.22
CA HIS A 125 5.32 4.21 2.14
C HIS A 125 5.97 4.92 0.93
N LEU A 126 7.30 4.96 0.90
CA LEU A 126 8.04 5.81 -0.06
C LEU A 126 8.39 5.09 -1.38
N HIS A 127 7.48 4.28 -1.95
CA HIS A 127 7.63 3.75 -3.30
C HIS A 127 6.98 4.66 -4.35
N CYS A 128 7.49 4.54 -5.59
CA CYS A 128 7.14 5.47 -6.67
C CYS A 128 5.65 5.49 -7.04
N ASP A 129 4.96 4.42 -6.83
CA ASP A 129 3.54 4.21 -7.09
C ASP A 129 2.60 4.70 -5.98
N HIS A 130 3.18 5.32 -4.93
CA HIS A 130 2.46 5.91 -3.80
C HIS A 130 2.80 7.37 -3.55
N MET A 131 4.00 7.82 -3.95
CA MET A 131 4.51 9.13 -3.58
C MET A 131 4.76 10.11 -4.75
N GLY A 132 4.32 9.77 -5.99
CA GLY A 132 4.42 10.70 -7.11
C GLY A 132 5.40 10.30 -8.23
N GLY A 133 5.81 9.02 -8.30
CA GLY A 133 6.61 8.50 -9.38
C GLY A 133 8.09 8.28 -9.06
N ILE A 134 8.84 7.74 -10.03
CA ILE A 134 10.27 7.42 -9.86
C ILE A 134 11.13 8.66 -9.52
N PRO A 135 10.91 9.84 -10.11
CA PRO A 135 11.66 11.05 -9.71
C PRO A 135 11.42 11.41 -8.24
N ALA A 136 10.16 11.35 -7.79
CA ALA A 136 9.76 11.61 -6.41
C ALA A 136 10.46 10.63 -5.43
N GLN A 137 10.47 9.34 -5.74
CA GLN A 137 11.15 8.33 -4.93
C GLN A 137 12.66 8.58 -4.85
N ARG A 138 13.32 8.95 -5.97
CA ARG A 138 14.76 9.22 -6.01
C ARG A 138 15.16 10.46 -5.22
N SER A 139 14.35 11.51 -5.30
CA SER A 139 14.59 12.77 -4.55
C SER A 139 14.09 12.71 -3.11
N LYS A 140 13.36 11.64 -2.72
CA LYS A 140 12.61 11.56 -1.46
C LYS A 140 11.67 12.76 -1.27
N GLN A 141 10.96 13.13 -2.33
CA GLN A 141 10.03 14.26 -2.32
C GLN A 141 8.69 13.84 -2.93
N VAL A 142 7.65 13.81 -2.11
CA VAL A 142 6.27 13.55 -2.57
C VAL A 142 5.87 14.67 -3.53
N THR A 143 5.30 14.28 -4.68
CA THR A 143 4.83 15.21 -5.70
C THR A 143 3.40 14.90 -6.11
N VAL A 144 2.60 15.95 -6.29
CA VAL A 144 1.20 15.87 -6.75
C VAL A 144 1.07 16.62 -8.09
N PRO A 145 0.09 16.26 -8.95
CA PRO A 145 -0.16 17.02 -10.17
C PRO A 145 -0.56 18.47 -9.85
N GLU A 146 0.01 19.43 -10.61
CA GLU A 146 -0.29 20.86 -10.45
C GLU A 146 -1.76 21.18 -10.68
N GLU A 147 -2.43 20.42 -11.56
CA GLU A 147 -3.85 20.53 -11.88
C GLU A 147 -4.77 20.30 -10.67
N MET A 148 -4.29 19.66 -9.64
CA MET A 148 -5.04 19.44 -8.40
C MET A 148 -5.00 20.65 -7.45
N GLY A 149 -4.29 21.72 -7.83
CA GLY A 149 -4.15 22.93 -7.01
C GLY A 149 -3.05 22.84 -5.97
N LEU A 150 -2.89 23.91 -5.22
CA LEU A 150 -1.83 24.03 -4.20
C LEU A 150 -2.27 23.41 -2.88
N PRO A 151 -1.38 22.70 -2.17
CA PRO A 151 -1.69 22.10 -0.87
C PRO A 151 -1.91 23.10 0.26
N GLY A 152 -1.49 24.37 0.10
CA GLY A 152 -1.74 25.44 1.07
C GLY A 152 -1.07 25.24 2.45
N GLY A 153 0.05 24.52 2.51
CA GLY A 153 0.77 24.25 3.75
C GLY A 153 0.11 23.18 4.65
N LYS A 154 -0.88 22.45 4.14
CA LYS A 154 -1.51 21.33 4.87
C LYS A 154 -0.48 20.29 5.26
N THR A 155 -0.80 19.49 6.29
CA THR A 155 0.13 18.46 6.78
C THR A 155 0.20 17.27 5.82
N CYS A 156 1.43 16.79 5.57
CA CYS A 156 1.70 15.50 4.95
C CYS A 156 2.35 14.57 5.97
N PHE A 157 1.64 13.50 6.34
CA PHE A 157 2.11 12.48 7.28
C PHE A 157 2.93 11.42 6.58
N LEU A 158 4.19 11.27 6.95
CA LEU A 158 5.16 10.39 6.30
C LEU A 158 5.62 9.26 7.24
N PRO A 159 5.76 8.01 6.77
CA PRO A 159 6.24 6.89 7.58
C PRO A 159 7.78 6.86 7.72
N ASP A 160 8.51 7.56 6.86
CA ASP A 160 9.96 7.67 6.84
C ASP A 160 10.37 9.06 6.34
N GLU A 161 11.64 9.40 6.46
CA GLU A 161 12.18 10.73 6.11
C GLU A 161 12.03 11.01 4.60
N ALA A 162 11.19 11.98 4.29
CA ALA A 162 10.97 12.55 2.97
C ALA A 162 10.43 13.98 3.10
N LYS A 163 10.30 14.66 1.96
CA LYS A 163 9.65 15.98 1.85
C LYS A 163 8.36 15.82 1.04
N ALA A 164 7.45 16.79 1.17
CA ALA A 164 6.28 16.91 0.32
C ALA A 164 6.15 18.36 -0.15
N GLU A 165 6.12 18.55 -1.46
CA GLU A 165 6.10 19.88 -2.06
C GLU A 165 4.81 20.62 -1.74
N GLY A 166 4.94 21.83 -1.18
CA GLY A 166 3.81 22.67 -0.77
C GLY A 166 3.08 22.22 0.51
N PHE A 167 3.49 21.11 1.13
CA PHE A 167 2.96 20.62 2.41
C PHE A 167 3.93 20.90 3.56
N THR A 168 3.40 20.95 4.77
CA THR A 168 4.19 20.80 6.00
C THR A 168 4.36 19.32 6.29
N THR A 169 5.60 18.80 6.31
CA THR A 169 5.85 17.38 6.53
C THR A 169 5.88 17.04 8.01
N GLU A 170 5.24 15.95 8.39
CA GLU A 170 5.26 15.39 9.74
C GLU A 170 5.63 13.90 9.70
N LEU A 171 6.73 13.54 10.37
CA LEU A 171 7.16 12.15 10.48
C LEU A 171 6.34 11.41 11.53
N VAL A 172 5.67 10.35 11.11
CA VAL A 172 4.92 9.45 11.99
C VAL A 172 5.89 8.42 12.59
N LYS A 173 6.18 8.55 13.90
CA LYS A 173 7.15 7.68 14.59
C LYS A 173 6.53 6.46 15.27
N GLY A 174 5.22 6.45 15.42
CA GLY A 174 4.47 5.38 16.08
C GLY A 174 2.97 5.55 15.89
N PRO A 175 2.16 4.66 16.45
CA PRO A 175 0.71 4.75 16.35
C PRO A 175 0.18 6.08 16.93
N ARG A 176 -0.70 6.75 16.18
CA ARG A 176 -1.32 8.02 16.59
C ARG A 176 -2.52 8.41 15.73
N LEU A 177 -3.35 9.31 16.26
CA LEU A 177 -4.32 10.04 15.44
C LEU A 177 -3.59 10.97 14.46
N LEU A 178 -4.09 11.04 13.24
CA LEU A 178 -3.63 11.95 12.18
C LEU A 178 -4.61 13.13 12.05
N THR A 179 -5.64 12.95 11.22
CA THR A 179 -6.71 13.93 10.99
C THR A 179 -8.02 13.21 10.68
N ALA A 180 -9.15 13.94 10.64
CA ALA A 180 -10.47 13.42 10.28
C ALA A 180 -10.92 12.21 11.14
N GLY A 181 -10.44 12.07 12.37
CA GLY A 181 -10.69 10.91 13.22
C GLY A 181 -10.01 9.62 12.75
N ILE A 182 -9.10 9.69 11.78
CA ILE A 182 -8.32 8.59 11.24
C ILE A 182 -6.95 8.54 11.92
N ALA A 183 -6.51 7.34 12.30
CA ALA A 183 -5.22 7.08 12.92
C ALA A 183 -4.28 6.33 11.97
N SER A 184 -2.98 6.37 12.29
CA SER A 184 -1.94 5.53 11.71
C SER A 184 -1.53 4.42 12.66
N THR A 185 -1.19 3.24 12.13
CA THR A 185 -0.49 2.17 12.87
C THR A 185 0.91 2.59 13.32
N GLY A 186 1.41 3.74 12.86
CA GLY A 186 2.82 3.99 12.80
C GLY A 186 3.54 3.11 11.78
N PRO A 187 4.82 3.37 11.50
CA PRO A 187 5.59 2.61 10.54
C PRO A 187 5.81 1.17 11.01
N LEU A 188 5.62 0.22 10.09
CA LEU A 188 5.98 -1.18 10.22
C LEU A 188 7.02 -1.52 9.16
N ALA A 189 8.11 -2.16 9.57
CA ALA A 189 9.27 -2.36 8.74
C ALA A 189 9.16 -3.63 7.87
N ARG A 190 9.72 -3.56 6.66
CA ARG A 190 9.98 -4.71 5.79
C ARG A 190 11.31 -4.56 5.10
N SER A 191 12.02 -5.67 4.88
CA SER A 191 13.15 -5.70 3.96
C SER A 191 12.69 -6.29 2.63
N LEU A 192 12.88 -5.55 1.55
CA LEU A 192 12.62 -5.98 0.19
C LEU A 192 13.94 -6.26 -0.51
N PHE A 193 14.04 -7.36 -1.24
CA PHE A 193 15.33 -7.81 -1.81
C PHE A 193 15.97 -6.77 -2.74
N ILE A 194 15.21 -6.16 -3.64
CA ILE A 194 15.70 -5.14 -4.58
C ILE A 194 15.59 -3.74 -3.99
N LEU A 195 14.41 -3.37 -3.46
CA LEU A 195 14.10 -2.01 -3.00
C LEU A 195 14.70 -1.69 -1.63
N GLY A 196 15.10 -2.71 -0.85
CA GLY A 196 15.76 -2.50 0.43
C GLY A 196 14.81 -2.39 1.61
N TRP A 197 15.18 -1.56 2.58
CA TRP A 197 14.38 -1.30 3.77
C TRP A 197 13.19 -0.42 3.42
N THR A 198 12.02 -0.80 3.87
CA THR A 198 10.76 -0.05 3.65
C THR A 198 10.01 0.06 4.96
N GLU A 199 9.55 1.25 5.29
CA GLU A 199 8.62 1.54 6.36
C GLU A 199 7.25 1.83 5.75
N GLU A 200 6.22 1.12 6.19
CA GLU A 200 4.84 1.33 5.73
C GLU A 200 3.91 1.53 6.92
N GLN A 201 3.06 2.53 6.86
CA GLN A 201 1.97 2.76 7.81
C GLN A 201 0.63 2.40 7.18
N ALA A 202 -0.25 1.76 7.95
CA ALA A 202 -1.65 1.56 7.58
C ALA A 202 -2.54 2.58 8.32
N LEU A 203 -3.69 2.88 7.75
CA LEU A 203 -4.71 3.73 8.37
C LEU A 203 -5.69 2.89 9.20
N LEU A 204 -6.15 3.48 10.32
CA LEU A 204 -7.21 2.93 11.16
C LEU A 204 -8.31 3.97 11.36
N ALA A 205 -9.56 3.53 11.26
CA ALA A 205 -10.72 4.35 11.64
C ALA A 205 -11.74 3.50 12.39
N ARG A 206 -12.40 4.07 13.42
CA ARG A 206 -13.48 3.40 14.15
C ARG A 206 -14.82 3.97 13.70
N VAL A 207 -15.63 3.13 13.05
CA VAL A 207 -16.98 3.52 12.60
C VAL A 207 -18.00 3.08 13.65
N ARG A 208 -18.91 4.01 14.01
CA ARG A 208 -19.95 3.79 15.02
C ARG A 208 -20.75 2.52 14.69
N ASP A 209 -20.98 1.68 15.69
CA ASP A 209 -21.76 0.44 15.64
C ASP A 209 -21.28 -0.60 14.61
N LYS A 210 -20.13 -0.34 13.95
CA LYS A 210 -19.51 -1.27 12.99
C LYS A 210 -18.20 -1.87 13.51
N GLY A 211 -17.28 -1.05 14.00
CA GLY A 211 -15.96 -1.47 14.46
C GLY A 211 -14.82 -0.74 13.75
N VAL A 212 -13.65 -1.37 13.68
CA VAL A 212 -12.44 -0.79 13.09
C VAL A 212 -12.32 -1.15 11.61
N VAL A 213 -12.00 -0.13 10.81
CA VAL A 213 -11.61 -0.24 9.40
C VAL A 213 -10.11 -0.05 9.31
N VAL A 214 -9.41 -0.89 8.54
CA VAL A 214 -7.96 -0.83 8.30
C VAL A 214 -7.70 -0.70 6.82
N PHE A 215 -6.84 0.26 6.41
CA PHE A 215 -6.42 0.44 5.03
C PHE A 215 -4.90 0.45 4.88
N THR A 216 -4.38 -0.35 3.97
CA THR A 216 -2.95 -0.47 3.64
C THR A 216 -2.63 0.25 2.34
N GLY A 217 -1.35 0.56 2.12
CA GLY A 217 -0.84 0.93 0.77
C GLY A 217 -0.64 -0.31 -0.08
N CYS A 218 0.50 -0.98 0.09
CA CYS A 218 0.82 -2.28 -0.52
C CYS A 218 0.74 -3.47 0.47
N GLY A 219 0.71 -3.21 1.79
CA GLY A 219 0.77 -4.27 2.79
C GLY A 219 2.13 -4.98 2.86
N HIS A 220 3.25 -4.29 2.55
CA HIS A 220 4.60 -4.88 2.59
C HIS A 220 4.96 -5.53 3.92
N PRO A 221 4.58 -5.00 5.11
CA PRO A 221 4.83 -5.67 6.39
C PRO A 221 4.15 -7.03 6.53
N THR A 222 3.20 -7.33 5.68
CA THR A 222 2.18 -8.37 5.62
C THR A 222 0.96 -8.06 6.47
N ILE A 223 -0.21 -8.52 6.01
CA ILE A 223 -1.47 -8.25 6.71
C ILE A 223 -1.48 -8.83 8.12
N GLU A 224 -0.80 -9.95 8.34
CA GLU A 224 -0.68 -10.60 9.65
C GLU A 224 0.01 -9.70 10.67
N ILE A 225 1.09 -9.02 10.27
CA ILE A 225 1.81 -8.07 11.14
C ILE A 225 0.97 -6.81 11.38
N ILE A 226 0.32 -6.31 10.32
CA ILE A 226 -0.57 -5.14 10.43
C ILE A 226 -1.72 -5.44 11.38
N LEU A 227 -2.39 -6.59 11.25
CA LEU A 227 -3.49 -6.99 12.12
C LEU A 227 -3.06 -7.23 13.57
N LYS A 228 -1.84 -7.72 13.82
CA LYS A 228 -1.28 -7.79 15.18
C LYS A 228 -1.15 -6.40 15.80
N MET A 229 -0.65 -5.42 15.05
CA MET A 229 -0.59 -4.02 15.51
C MET A 229 -2.01 -3.47 15.76
N VAL A 230 -2.95 -3.68 14.84
CA VAL A 230 -4.35 -3.21 14.98
C VAL A 230 -5.00 -3.76 16.25
N ARG A 231 -4.85 -5.06 16.53
CA ARG A 231 -5.36 -5.69 17.76
C ARG A 231 -4.72 -5.13 19.03
N ARG A 232 -3.48 -4.63 18.95
CA ARG A 232 -2.83 -3.96 20.07
C ARG A 232 -3.38 -2.56 20.30
N LEU A 233 -3.76 -1.87 19.21
CA LEU A 233 -4.26 -0.50 19.23
C LEU A 233 -5.75 -0.39 19.58
N SER A 234 -6.55 -1.43 19.29
CA SER A 234 -8.00 -1.41 19.52
C SER A 234 -8.55 -2.81 19.80
N ASN A 235 -9.45 -2.88 20.80
CA ASN A 235 -10.21 -4.09 21.11
C ASN A 235 -11.56 -4.16 20.36
N GLU A 236 -11.87 -3.17 19.53
CA GLU A 236 -13.09 -3.16 18.72
C GLU A 236 -13.05 -4.26 17.67
N PRO A 237 -14.20 -4.81 17.25
CA PRO A 237 -14.25 -5.79 16.19
C PRO A 237 -13.71 -5.22 14.89
N LEU A 238 -13.03 -6.05 14.11
CA LEU A 238 -12.56 -5.67 12.79
C LEU A 238 -13.75 -5.66 11.82
N TYR A 239 -14.10 -4.47 11.31
CA TYR A 239 -15.21 -4.31 10.37
C TYR A 239 -14.75 -4.51 8.93
N ALA A 240 -13.66 -3.86 8.53
CA ALA A 240 -13.16 -3.96 7.17
C ALA A 240 -11.64 -3.93 7.08
N ILE A 241 -11.11 -4.63 6.08
CA ILE A 241 -9.73 -4.53 5.60
C ILE A 241 -9.78 -4.00 4.17
N GLY A 242 -8.92 -3.03 3.83
CA GLY A 242 -8.81 -2.50 2.47
C GLY A 242 -7.38 -2.18 2.06
N GLY A 243 -7.19 -1.99 0.75
CA GLY A 243 -5.90 -1.64 0.13
C GLY A 243 -5.14 -2.83 -0.44
N GLY A 244 -3.82 -2.65 -0.61
CA GLY A 244 -2.92 -3.64 -1.20
C GLY A 244 -2.55 -4.76 -0.24
N LEU A 245 -2.44 -5.98 -0.78
CA LEU A 245 -1.99 -7.18 -0.08
C LEU A 245 -0.76 -7.84 -0.73
N HIS A 246 -0.39 -7.35 -1.90
CA HIS A 246 0.83 -7.67 -2.65
C HIS A 246 0.99 -9.14 -3.06
N PHE A 247 0.00 -9.69 -3.80
CA PHE A 247 0.02 -11.07 -4.28
C PHE A 247 0.08 -11.20 -5.82
N PRO A 248 1.20 -10.85 -6.49
CA PRO A 248 1.40 -11.11 -7.92
C PRO A 248 1.87 -12.56 -8.15
N VAL A 249 1.02 -13.56 -7.88
CA VAL A 249 1.37 -15.00 -7.90
C VAL A 249 1.62 -15.50 -9.33
N THR A 250 0.72 -15.19 -10.27
CA THR A 250 0.79 -15.71 -11.65
C THR A 250 1.40 -14.71 -12.63
N TYR A 251 1.19 -13.43 -12.41
CA TYR A 251 1.78 -12.33 -13.18
C TYR A 251 1.81 -11.06 -12.32
N GLY A 252 2.55 -10.04 -12.78
CA GLY A 252 2.59 -8.72 -12.15
C GLY A 252 2.11 -7.63 -13.09
N ARG A 253 1.72 -6.49 -12.55
CA ARG A 253 1.51 -5.27 -13.32
C ARG A 253 2.88 -4.74 -13.79
N GLY A 254 2.93 -3.97 -14.85
CA GLY A 254 4.18 -3.35 -15.33
C GLY A 254 5.14 -4.32 -16.03
N ASN A 255 4.63 -5.28 -16.79
CA ASN A 255 5.47 -6.05 -17.72
C ASN A 255 6.03 -5.13 -18.80
N ARG A 256 7.37 -5.08 -18.91
CA ARG A 256 8.07 -4.32 -19.96
C ARG A 256 9.14 -5.18 -20.61
N ALA A 257 9.16 -5.24 -21.95
CA ALA A 257 10.13 -6.00 -22.72
C ALA A 257 10.27 -7.47 -22.26
N GLY A 258 9.19 -8.10 -21.81
CA GLY A 258 9.19 -9.47 -21.32
C GLY A 258 9.80 -9.65 -19.92
N ILE A 259 9.96 -8.56 -19.14
CA ILE A 259 10.37 -8.59 -17.74
C ILE A 259 9.18 -8.21 -16.87
N GLN A 260 8.81 -9.10 -15.95
CA GLN A 260 7.73 -8.91 -14.97
C GLN A 260 8.27 -8.16 -13.75
N PHE A 261 8.39 -6.82 -13.86
CA PHE A 261 9.06 -6.00 -12.84
C PHE A 261 8.41 -6.13 -11.46
N GLN A 262 7.10 -6.13 -11.37
CA GLN A 262 6.40 -6.27 -10.09
C GLN A 262 6.72 -7.61 -9.40
N MET A 263 6.76 -8.71 -10.15
CA MET A 263 7.12 -10.03 -9.61
C MET A 263 8.58 -10.14 -9.19
N LEU A 264 9.48 -9.37 -9.81
CA LEU A 264 10.92 -9.41 -9.51
C LEU A 264 11.35 -8.43 -8.43
N ILE A 265 10.70 -7.28 -8.38
CA ILE A 265 11.10 -6.14 -7.55
C ILE A 265 10.10 -5.92 -6.41
N GLY A 266 8.82 -5.85 -6.74
CA GLY A 266 7.76 -5.48 -5.80
C GLY A 266 7.49 -6.54 -4.72
N THR A 267 7.59 -7.84 -5.05
CA THR A 267 7.34 -8.93 -4.09
C THR A 267 8.24 -8.91 -2.86
N GLY A 268 9.35 -8.17 -2.92
CA GLY A 268 10.33 -8.14 -1.84
C GLY A 268 11.15 -9.42 -1.69
N LEU A 269 10.89 -10.46 -2.50
CA LEU A 269 11.60 -11.72 -2.47
C LEU A 269 12.84 -11.70 -3.39
N PRO A 270 13.83 -12.59 -3.16
CA PRO A 270 14.93 -12.79 -4.09
C PRO A 270 14.42 -13.21 -5.49
N PRO A 271 15.11 -12.86 -6.60
CA PRO A 271 14.66 -13.16 -7.96
C PRO A 271 14.43 -14.64 -8.27
N TRP A 272 15.02 -15.56 -7.51
CA TRP A 272 14.82 -17.01 -7.65
C TRP A 272 13.65 -17.56 -6.83
N ARG A 273 13.03 -16.76 -5.98
CA ARG A 273 11.84 -17.09 -5.21
C ARG A 273 10.66 -16.25 -5.73
N GLN A 274 9.46 -16.81 -5.71
CA GLN A 274 8.22 -16.10 -6.01
C GLN A 274 7.22 -16.32 -4.89
N ILE A 275 6.25 -15.43 -4.77
CA ILE A 275 5.09 -15.63 -3.92
C ILE A 275 4.30 -16.82 -4.49
N SER A 276 3.92 -17.73 -3.61
CA SER A 276 3.24 -18.97 -3.95
C SER A 276 1.75 -18.92 -3.60
N ASP A 277 0.99 -19.87 -4.15
CA ASP A 277 -0.40 -20.10 -3.75
C ASP A 277 -0.52 -20.53 -2.28
N ASP A 278 0.50 -21.18 -1.70
CA ASP A 278 0.51 -21.55 -0.28
C ASP A 278 0.62 -20.30 0.62
N GLU A 279 1.47 -19.32 0.24
CA GLU A 279 1.56 -18.04 0.94
C GLU A 279 0.23 -17.27 0.83
N LEU A 280 -0.42 -17.28 -0.33
CA LEU A 280 -1.75 -16.71 -0.52
C LEU A 280 -2.81 -17.41 0.37
N SER A 281 -2.80 -18.75 0.40
CA SER A 281 -3.71 -19.53 1.27
C SER A 281 -3.51 -19.21 2.76
N SER A 282 -2.26 -19.03 3.20
CA SER A 282 -1.95 -18.66 4.57
C SER A 282 -2.50 -17.27 4.92
N THR A 283 -2.38 -16.31 4.01
CA THR A 283 -2.94 -14.95 4.20
C THR A 283 -4.46 -14.96 4.19
N ILE A 284 -5.10 -15.74 3.31
CA ILE A 284 -6.56 -15.92 3.32
C ILE A 284 -7.01 -16.50 4.65
N ALA A 285 -6.32 -17.52 5.16
CA ALA A 285 -6.63 -18.09 6.48
C ALA A 285 -6.50 -17.06 7.61
N SER A 286 -5.46 -16.22 7.58
CA SER A 286 -5.25 -15.16 8.58
C SER A 286 -6.35 -14.08 8.51
N ILE A 287 -6.82 -13.73 7.32
CA ILE A 287 -7.95 -12.80 7.14
C ILE A 287 -9.24 -13.45 7.69
N ASN A 288 -9.48 -14.72 7.38
CA ASN A 288 -10.65 -15.44 7.87
C ASN A 288 -10.64 -15.59 9.41
N GLU A 289 -9.47 -15.81 10.02
CA GLU A 289 -9.31 -15.80 11.49
C GLU A 289 -9.59 -14.43 12.10
N ALA A 290 -9.19 -13.35 11.41
CA ALA A 290 -9.47 -11.99 11.86
C ALA A 290 -10.95 -11.60 11.73
N ALA A 291 -11.71 -12.35 10.93
CA ALA A 291 -13.15 -12.29 10.74
C ALA A 291 -13.70 -10.87 10.43
N PRO A 292 -13.13 -10.12 9.45
CA PRO A 292 -13.73 -8.87 9.01
C PRO A 292 -15.10 -9.16 8.36
N LYS A 293 -15.98 -8.14 8.31
CA LYS A 293 -17.22 -8.24 7.54
C LYS A 293 -17.00 -7.94 6.06
N HIS A 294 -16.06 -7.06 5.75
CA HIS A 294 -15.75 -6.63 4.38
C HIS A 294 -14.26 -6.67 4.10
N VAL A 295 -13.91 -6.99 2.83
CA VAL A 295 -12.54 -6.89 2.31
C VAL A 295 -12.55 -6.14 0.99
N TYR A 296 -11.79 -5.02 0.91
CA TYR A 296 -11.68 -4.14 -0.25
C TYR A 296 -10.30 -4.30 -0.87
N LEU A 297 -10.21 -5.11 -1.92
CA LEU A 297 -8.94 -5.50 -2.54
C LEU A 297 -8.44 -4.48 -3.54
N SER A 298 -7.21 -4.06 -3.40
CA SER A 298 -6.50 -3.34 -4.44
C SER A 298 -5.96 -4.29 -5.52
N ALA A 299 -6.11 -3.90 -6.78
CA ALA A 299 -5.62 -4.66 -7.92
C ALA A 299 -4.26 -4.18 -8.42
N HIS A 300 -3.71 -3.05 -7.91
CA HIS A 300 -2.45 -2.50 -8.40
C HIS A 300 -1.26 -3.43 -8.16
N ASP A 301 -1.26 -4.19 -7.07
CA ASP A 301 -0.17 -5.06 -6.62
C ASP A 301 -0.56 -6.56 -6.58
N THR A 302 -1.82 -6.89 -6.83
CA THR A 302 -2.38 -8.24 -6.72
C THR A 302 -2.91 -8.70 -8.08
N CYS A 303 -2.52 -9.88 -8.55
CA CYS A 303 -2.93 -10.40 -9.86
C CYS A 303 -4.37 -10.92 -9.84
N ASP A 304 -4.99 -11.04 -11.05
CA ASP A 304 -6.39 -11.46 -11.16
C ASP A 304 -6.64 -12.87 -10.62
N HIS A 305 -5.65 -13.79 -10.70
CA HIS A 305 -5.72 -15.09 -10.05
C HIS A 305 -5.89 -14.96 -8.53
N SER A 306 -5.04 -14.14 -7.91
CA SER A 306 -5.09 -13.92 -6.45
C SER A 306 -6.35 -13.18 -6.02
N LEU A 307 -6.78 -12.15 -6.77
CA LEU A 307 -8.03 -11.45 -6.51
C LEU A 307 -9.22 -12.42 -6.51
N LYS A 308 -9.30 -13.29 -7.52
CA LYS A 308 -10.36 -14.30 -7.62
C LYS A 308 -10.32 -15.31 -6.46
N ARG A 309 -9.14 -15.70 -6.00
CA ARG A 309 -9.00 -16.56 -4.83
C ARG A 309 -9.47 -15.87 -3.55
N PHE A 310 -9.10 -14.60 -3.33
CA PHE A 310 -9.63 -13.81 -2.21
C PHE A 310 -11.16 -13.70 -2.27
N GLU A 311 -11.74 -13.38 -3.43
CA GLU A 311 -13.21 -13.29 -3.60
C GLU A 311 -13.93 -14.60 -3.29
N ASN A 312 -13.33 -15.75 -3.58
CA ASN A 312 -13.96 -17.07 -3.42
C ASN A 312 -13.68 -17.72 -2.04
N GLU A 313 -12.57 -17.41 -1.39
CA GLU A 313 -12.07 -18.16 -0.23
C GLU A 313 -12.07 -17.33 1.06
N VAL A 314 -12.23 -16.01 0.97
CA VAL A 314 -12.41 -15.17 2.16
C VAL A 314 -13.88 -15.20 2.61
N ASN A 315 -14.09 -15.40 3.91
CA ASN A 315 -15.44 -15.51 4.51
C ASN A 315 -16.16 -14.16 4.70
N ALA A 316 -15.60 -13.08 4.15
CA ALA A 316 -16.15 -11.73 4.19
C ALA A 316 -16.72 -11.32 2.84
N GLU A 317 -17.60 -10.30 2.83
CA GLU A 317 -17.97 -9.67 1.58
C GLU A 317 -16.74 -9.01 0.96
N THR A 318 -16.30 -9.52 -0.19
CA THR A 318 -15.07 -9.10 -0.84
C THR A 318 -15.36 -8.34 -2.12
N GLN A 319 -14.74 -7.16 -2.27
CA GLN A 319 -14.91 -6.27 -3.42
C GLN A 319 -13.54 -5.81 -3.93
N VAL A 320 -13.35 -5.77 -5.25
CA VAL A 320 -12.17 -5.19 -5.88
C VAL A 320 -12.37 -3.69 -6.08
N LEU A 321 -11.47 -2.88 -5.52
CA LEU A 321 -11.48 -1.43 -5.64
C LEU A 321 -11.35 -0.98 -7.10
N ARG A 322 -12.04 0.10 -7.46
CA ARG A 322 -12.06 0.67 -8.81
C ARG A 322 -11.90 2.18 -8.76
N ALA A 323 -10.97 2.75 -9.53
CA ALA A 323 -10.87 4.20 -9.69
C ALA A 323 -12.20 4.80 -10.16
N GLY A 324 -12.62 5.88 -9.54
CA GLY A 324 -13.91 6.54 -9.74
C GLY A 324 -15.06 6.03 -8.87
N ALA A 325 -14.87 4.91 -8.16
CA ALA A 325 -15.89 4.38 -7.26
C ALA A 325 -15.86 5.03 -5.87
N LYS A 326 -17.03 5.01 -5.22
CA LYS A 326 -17.22 5.38 -3.82
C LYS A 326 -17.73 4.21 -3.02
N TYR A 327 -17.20 4.05 -1.81
CA TYR A 327 -17.58 2.99 -0.88
C TYR A 327 -17.93 3.61 0.47
N HIS A 328 -19.02 3.16 1.07
CA HIS A 328 -19.44 3.53 2.42
C HIS A 328 -19.02 2.42 3.39
N LEU A 329 -18.00 2.70 4.15
CA LEU A 329 -17.36 1.75 5.06
C LEU A 329 -18.03 1.75 6.44
#